data_5b03b5a6c3c4dadad8b50d3a0eb8e693
#
_entry.id   5b03b5a6c3c4dadad8b50d3a0eb8e693
#
_cell.length_a   1.000
_cell.length_b   1.000
_cell.length_c   1.000
_cell.angle_alpha   90.00
_cell.angle_beta   90.00
_cell.angle_gamma   90.00
#
_symmetry.space_group_name_H-M   'P 1'
#
loop_
_entity.id
_entity.type
_entity.pdbx_description
1 polymer ?
#
loop_
_entity_poly.entity_id
_entity_poly.type
_entity_poly.pdbx_seq_one_letter_code
_entity_poly.pdbx_strand_id
1 'polypeptide(L)'
;PSGYYYYDQVFERIHELGGMTGYAHQAVTFHGYRGLTLDVLRDKVDFLELLQFCAADGPLHTDHYYHFLNLGFELTATAGSDFPWCGRSPNSADPRIGDARFYTYVGDEFTFETWRESVRDGHTFVTSGPIVELTVNEAIPGDRVDVESGSTLRITARAQGHATQIPL
;
A
#
# COMPACT_ATOMS: atom_id res chain seq x y z
N PRO A 1 -29.26 5.80 16.35
CA PRO A 1 -28.35 6.69 15.66
C PRO A 1 -27.18 5.84 15.24
N SER A 2 -27.14 5.56 13.96
CA SER A 2 -26.04 4.90 13.31
C SER A 2 -24.81 5.77 13.56
N GLY A 3 -23.84 5.26 14.31
CA GLY A 3 -22.55 5.92 14.47
C GLY A 3 -21.83 5.91 13.12
N TYR A 4 -22.21 6.75 12.21
CA TYR A 4 -21.41 7.12 11.08
C TYR A 4 -20.33 8.03 11.64
N TYR A 5 -19.17 7.45 11.86
CA TYR A 5 -17.99 8.24 12.18
C TYR A 5 -17.65 9.05 10.94
N TYR A 6 -17.78 10.34 11.04
CA TYR A 6 -17.34 11.27 10.01
C TYR A 6 -15.81 11.34 10.05
N TYR A 7 -15.15 10.36 9.43
CA TYR A 7 -13.70 10.44 9.18
C TYR A 7 -13.35 11.67 8.35
N ASP A 8 -14.28 12.14 7.57
CA ASP A 8 -14.20 13.34 6.75
C ASP A 8 -13.56 14.54 7.46
N GLN A 9 -14.10 14.93 8.61
CA GLN A 9 -13.54 16.05 9.39
C GLN A 9 -12.14 15.76 9.95
N VAL A 10 -11.89 14.51 10.31
CA VAL A 10 -10.59 14.08 10.82
C VAL A 10 -9.57 14.08 9.68
N PHE A 11 -9.92 13.54 8.53
CA PHE A 11 -9.08 13.50 7.35
C PHE A 11 -8.75 14.90 6.86
N GLU A 12 -9.75 15.77 6.76
CA GLU A 12 -9.56 17.16 6.39
C GLU A 12 -8.58 17.87 7.34
N ARG A 13 -8.75 17.65 8.64
CA ARG A 13 -7.85 18.26 9.63
C ARG A 13 -6.41 17.73 9.52
N ILE A 14 -6.23 16.45 9.19
CA ILE A 14 -4.90 15.86 8.98
C ILE A 14 -4.26 16.48 7.74
N HIS A 15 -5.01 16.62 6.63
CA HIS A 15 -4.53 17.25 5.40
C HIS A 15 -4.14 18.71 5.60
N GLU A 16 -4.95 19.50 6.35
CA GLU A 16 -4.60 20.88 6.72
C GLU A 16 -3.27 20.98 7.47
N LEU A 17 -2.90 19.95 8.22
CA LEU A 17 -1.63 19.88 8.95
C LEU A 17 -0.49 19.27 8.10
N GLY A 18 -0.73 18.99 6.83
CA GLY A 18 0.25 18.39 5.91
C GLY A 18 0.46 16.87 6.11
N GLY A 19 -0.43 16.22 6.85
CA GLY A 19 -0.41 14.76 7.04
C GLY A 19 -1.02 13.99 5.88
N MET A 20 -1.03 12.67 5.98
CA MET A 20 -1.65 11.74 5.04
C MET A 20 -2.69 10.90 5.77
N THR A 21 -3.74 10.50 5.06
CA THR A 21 -4.83 9.69 5.59
C THR A 21 -5.03 8.44 4.76
N GLY A 22 -5.49 7.37 5.39
CA GLY A 22 -5.72 6.13 4.67
C GLY A 22 -6.50 5.10 5.48
N TYR A 23 -6.72 3.97 4.86
CA TYR A 23 -7.44 2.85 5.44
C TYR A 23 -6.53 1.65 5.62
N ALA A 24 -6.54 1.09 6.84
CA ALA A 24 -5.86 -0.16 7.15
C ALA A 24 -6.65 -1.38 6.64
N HIS A 25 -6.01 -2.52 6.49
CA HIS A 25 -6.56 -3.86 6.21
C HIS A 25 -7.43 -3.96 4.94
N GLN A 26 -7.12 -3.22 3.90
CA GLN A 26 -8.00 -3.15 2.73
C GLN A 26 -8.06 -4.43 1.90
N ALA A 27 -7.06 -5.29 2.02
CA ALA A 27 -7.07 -6.60 1.36
C ALA A 27 -7.71 -7.73 2.21
N VAL A 28 -8.23 -7.41 3.39
CA VAL A 28 -8.83 -8.41 4.29
C VAL A 28 -10.36 -8.27 4.25
N THR A 29 -11.06 -9.30 3.81
CA THR A 29 -12.51 -9.28 3.52
C THR A 29 -13.41 -8.99 4.71
N PHE A 30 -12.99 -9.26 5.94
CA PHE A 30 -13.83 -9.03 7.11
C PHE A 30 -13.81 -7.59 7.63
N HIS A 31 -12.90 -6.76 7.13
CA HIS A 31 -12.82 -5.34 7.46
C HIS A 31 -13.39 -4.47 6.34
N GLY A 32 -14.70 -4.57 6.12
CA GLY A 32 -15.39 -3.73 5.15
C GLY A 32 -15.62 -2.32 5.71
N TYR A 33 -14.87 -1.34 5.25
CA TYR A 33 -15.09 0.06 5.60
C TYR A 33 -16.14 0.69 4.68
N ARG A 34 -17.29 1.00 5.25
CA ARG A 34 -18.43 1.53 4.49
C ARG A 34 -18.19 2.93 3.90
N GLY A 35 -17.27 3.68 4.50
CA GLY A 35 -16.91 5.04 4.06
C GLY A 35 -15.88 5.09 2.96
N LEU A 36 -15.07 4.05 2.80
CA LEU A 36 -13.90 4.05 1.92
C LEU A 36 -14.18 4.62 0.53
N THR A 37 -15.18 4.09 -0.16
CA THR A 37 -15.48 4.51 -1.52
C THR A 37 -15.84 6.00 -1.60
N LEU A 38 -16.64 6.49 -0.66
CA LEU A 38 -17.02 7.90 -0.61
C LEU A 38 -15.83 8.79 -0.29
N ASP A 39 -14.95 8.34 0.62
CA ASP A 39 -13.79 9.12 1.03
C ASP A 39 -12.73 9.17 -0.08
N VAL A 40 -12.55 8.09 -0.86
CA VAL A 40 -11.71 8.10 -2.07
C VAL A 40 -12.27 9.05 -3.12
N LEU A 41 -13.58 8.98 -3.41
CA LEU A 41 -14.24 9.87 -4.38
C LEU A 41 -14.19 11.36 -3.99
N ARG A 42 -13.94 11.66 -2.73
CA ARG A 42 -13.84 13.02 -2.19
C ARG A 42 -12.39 13.47 -1.97
N ASP A 43 -11.44 12.70 -2.48
CA ASP A 43 -10.00 13.00 -2.35
C ASP A 43 -9.54 13.13 -0.88
N LYS A 44 -10.07 12.23 -0.05
CA LYS A 44 -9.78 12.19 1.39
C LYS A 44 -8.85 11.04 1.79
N VAL A 45 -8.43 10.22 0.83
CA VAL A 45 -7.62 9.02 1.07
C VAL A 45 -6.35 9.08 0.24
N ASP A 46 -5.21 9.10 0.90
CA ASP A 46 -3.90 9.12 0.26
C ASP A 46 -3.33 7.71 0.07
N PHE A 47 -3.63 6.80 1.00
CA PHE A 47 -3.08 5.44 0.95
C PHE A 47 -4.05 4.35 1.38
N LEU A 48 -3.80 3.14 0.90
CA LEU A 48 -4.47 1.93 1.35
C LEU A 48 -3.44 0.90 1.83
N GLU A 49 -3.66 0.34 3.02
CA GLU A 49 -2.85 -0.77 3.49
C GLU A 49 -3.34 -2.07 2.85
N LEU A 50 -2.58 -2.55 1.87
CA LEU A 50 -2.93 -3.72 1.05
C LEU A 50 -2.43 -5.04 1.63
N LEU A 51 -1.33 -5.01 2.35
CA LEU A 51 -0.72 -6.18 2.95
C LEU A 51 -0.62 -5.98 4.45
N GLN A 52 -1.45 -6.71 5.16
CA GLN A 52 -1.42 -6.81 6.62
C GLN A 52 -1.48 -8.28 6.99
N PHE A 53 -1.01 -8.62 8.17
CA PHE A 53 -0.81 -10.00 8.57
C PHE A 53 0.12 -10.77 7.61
N CYS A 54 0.42 -11.99 7.91
CA CYS A 54 1.17 -12.82 6.97
C CYS A 54 0.23 -13.36 5.90
N ALA A 55 0.78 -13.71 4.76
CA ALA A 55 0.08 -14.38 3.66
C ALA A 55 -0.58 -15.73 4.04
N ALA A 56 -0.45 -16.14 5.31
CA ALA A 56 -1.10 -17.34 5.85
C ALA A 56 -2.63 -17.23 5.93
N ASP A 57 -3.19 -16.01 5.87
CA ASP A 57 -4.62 -15.77 6.05
C ASP A 57 -5.44 -15.86 4.75
N GLY A 58 -4.82 -16.25 3.66
CA GLY A 58 -5.50 -16.48 2.38
C GLY A 58 -5.12 -15.46 1.29
N PRO A 59 -5.85 -15.45 0.17
CA PRO A 59 -5.54 -14.58 -0.95
C PRO A 59 -5.80 -13.11 -0.59
N LEU A 60 -4.89 -12.23 -1.01
CA LEU A 60 -5.06 -10.79 -0.88
C LEU A 60 -6.17 -10.30 -1.80
N HIS A 61 -7.08 -9.50 -1.25
CA HIS A 61 -8.18 -8.91 -2.00
C HIS A 61 -7.83 -7.47 -2.41
N THR A 62 -7.00 -7.34 -3.43
CA THR A 62 -6.52 -6.04 -3.94
C THR A 62 -7.39 -5.45 -5.04
N ASP A 63 -8.50 -6.10 -5.38
CA ASP A 63 -9.34 -5.75 -6.52
C ASP A 63 -9.83 -4.30 -6.47
N HIS A 64 -10.24 -3.82 -5.29
CA HIS A 64 -10.70 -2.45 -5.17
C HIS A 64 -9.59 -1.40 -5.28
N TYR A 65 -8.38 -1.72 -4.85
CA TYR A 65 -7.25 -0.83 -5.04
C TYR A 65 -6.99 -0.61 -6.53
N TYR A 66 -6.87 -1.69 -7.30
CA TYR A 66 -6.70 -1.60 -8.75
C TYR A 66 -7.91 -0.98 -9.45
N HIS A 67 -9.12 -1.19 -8.92
CA HIS A 67 -10.30 -0.54 -9.45
C HIS A 67 -10.23 0.99 -9.31
N PHE A 68 -9.80 1.50 -8.17
CA PHE A 68 -9.60 2.94 -7.98
C PHE A 68 -8.51 3.49 -8.88
N LEU A 69 -7.37 2.80 -9.00
CA LEU A 69 -6.31 3.20 -9.95
C LEU A 69 -6.83 3.26 -11.39
N ASN A 70 -7.63 2.27 -11.81
CA ASN A 70 -8.24 2.25 -13.16
C ASN A 70 -9.25 3.39 -13.37
N LEU A 71 -9.82 3.94 -12.31
CA LEU A 71 -10.68 5.12 -12.34
C LEU A 71 -9.88 6.43 -12.31
N GLY A 72 -8.55 6.37 -12.17
CA GLY A 72 -7.66 7.52 -12.17
C GLY A 72 -7.38 8.12 -10.78
N PHE A 73 -7.77 7.44 -9.70
CA PHE A 73 -7.39 7.85 -8.34
C PHE A 73 -5.95 7.42 -8.06
N GLU A 74 -5.13 8.34 -7.57
CA GLU A 74 -3.77 8.08 -7.17
C GLU A 74 -3.75 7.70 -5.69
N LEU A 75 -3.51 6.43 -5.40
CA LEU A 75 -3.49 5.88 -4.05
C LEU A 75 -2.17 5.16 -3.80
N THR A 76 -1.52 5.50 -2.70
CA THR A 76 -0.29 4.82 -2.29
C THR A 76 -0.60 3.45 -1.68
N ALA A 77 0.12 2.42 -2.10
CA ALA A 77 0.09 1.11 -1.46
C ALA A 77 0.99 1.08 -0.23
N THR A 78 0.45 0.70 0.92
CA THR A 78 1.20 0.51 2.16
C THR A 78 1.02 -0.90 2.72
N ALA A 79 1.83 -1.28 3.69
CA ALA A 79 1.75 -2.55 4.39
C ALA A 79 2.29 -2.44 5.81
N GLY A 80 1.77 -3.28 6.70
CA GLY A 80 2.24 -3.40 8.07
C GLY A 80 1.91 -4.77 8.67
N SER A 81 2.69 -5.23 9.65
CA SER A 81 2.48 -6.51 10.31
C SER A 81 1.40 -6.48 11.40
N ASP A 82 0.97 -5.29 11.78
CA ASP A 82 0.06 -5.06 12.92
C ASP A 82 0.55 -5.67 14.25
N PHE A 83 1.85 -5.81 14.40
CA PHE A 83 2.47 -6.31 15.63
C PHE A 83 2.28 -5.29 16.78
N PRO A 84 1.97 -5.72 18.02
CA PRO A 84 1.84 -7.10 18.51
C PRO A 84 0.38 -7.60 18.54
N TRP A 85 -0.55 -6.91 17.95
CA TRP A 85 -1.98 -7.13 18.16
C TRP A 85 -2.49 -8.47 17.63
N CYS A 86 -2.06 -8.83 16.43
CA CYS A 86 -2.59 -9.97 15.72
C CYS A 86 -1.90 -11.30 16.00
N GLY A 87 -0.93 -11.30 16.88
CA GLY A 87 -0.04 -12.40 17.15
C GLY A 87 -0.35 -13.26 18.35
N ARG A 88 -1.57 -13.40 18.79
CA ARG A 88 -1.86 -14.12 20.04
C ARG A 88 -2.61 -15.42 19.90
N SER A 89 -2.74 -15.97 18.74
CA SER A 89 -3.24 -17.36 18.63
C SER A 89 -2.09 -18.34 18.85
N PRO A 90 -2.18 -19.21 19.83
CA PRO A 90 -1.11 -20.19 20.10
C PRO A 90 -0.89 -21.20 18.97
N ASN A 91 -1.72 -21.15 17.92
CA ASN A 91 -1.69 -22.07 16.78
C ASN A 91 -1.42 -21.37 15.44
N SER A 92 -1.22 -20.04 15.41
CA SER A 92 -0.89 -19.31 14.20
C SER A 92 0.58 -18.91 14.23
N ALA A 93 1.18 -18.88 13.07
CA ALA A 93 2.42 -18.15 12.89
C ALA A 93 2.12 -16.68 13.15
N ASP A 94 2.32 -16.25 14.40
CA ASP A 94 2.12 -14.86 14.79
C ASP A 94 2.88 -13.94 13.87
N PRO A 95 2.28 -12.87 13.32
CA PRO A 95 3.00 -11.93 12.48
C PRO A 95 4.15 -11.33 13.28
N ARG A 96 5.33 -11.40 12.70
CA ARG A 96 6.53 -10.81 13.27
C ARG A 96 6.68 -9.38 12.78
N ILE A 97 7.42 -8.58 13.52
CA ILE A 97 7.80 -7.26 13.02
C ILE A 97 8.44 -7.41 11.63
N GLY A 98 7.85 -6.78 10.62
CA GLY A 98 8.36 -6.79 9.26
C GLY A 98 7.91 -7.98 8.40
N ASP A 99 7.06 -8.88 8.88
CA ASP A 99 6.50 -9.95 8.04
C ASP A 99 5.64 -9.40 6.90
N ALA A 100 4.94 -8.30 7.15
CA ALA A 100 4.32 -7.47 6.14
C ALA A 100 4.91 -6.07 6.24
N ARG A 101 5.38 -5.51 5.13
CA ARG A 101 6.06 -4.22 5.09
C ARG A 101 5.96 -3.58 3.72
N PHE A 102 6.18 -2.31 3.67
CA PHE A 102 6.42 -1.62 2.41
C PHE A 102 7.82 -1.01 2.39
N TYR A 103 8.32 -0.83 1.19
CA TYR A 103 9.53 -0.09 0.91
C TYR A 103 9.20 1.13 0.09
N THR A 104 9.99 2.17 0.25
CA THR A 104 9.85 3.44 -0.46
C THR A 104 11.15 3.77 -1.16
N TYR A 105 11.06 4.13 -2.43
CA TYR A 105 12.20 4.63 -3.18
C TYR A 105 12.43 6.11 -2.84
N VAL A 106 13.59 6.40 -2.24
CA VAL A 106 13.92 7.76 -1.75
C VAL A 106 15.05 8.44 -2.54
N GLY A 107 15.53 7.82 -3.63
CA GLY A 107 16.68 8.33 -4.39
C GLY A 107 18.01 8.15 -3.64
N ASP A 108 18.92 9.09 -3.87
CA ASP A 108 20.30 9.00 -3.38
C ASP A 108 20.46 9.49 -1.94
N GLU A 109 19.55 10.30 -1.44
CA GLU A 109 19.62 10.87 -0.10
C GLU A 109 18.39 10.51 0.72
N PHE A 110 18.63 9.83 1.85
CA PHE A 110 17.58 9.49 2.80
C PHE A 110 17.45 10.54 3.89
N THR A 111 16.33 11.27 3.85
CA THR A 111 15.85 12.15 4.92
C THR A 111 14.41 11.80 5.24
N PHE A 112 13.87 12.31 6.35
CA PHE A 112 12.45 12.13 6.65
C PHE A 112 11.56 12.80 5.58
N GLU A 113 11.97 13.94 5.08
CA GLU A 113 11.27 14.69 4.03
C GLU A 113 11.23 13.90 2.73
N THR A 114 12.38 13.40 2.23
CA THR A 114 12.43 12.62 0.99
C THR A 114 11.62 11.34 1.11
N TRP A 115 11.67 10.67 2.27
CA TRP A 115 10.85 9.49 2.54
C TRP A 115 9.36 9.82 2.50
N ARG A 116 8.94 10.88 3.19
CA ARG A 116 7.54 11.31 3.26
C ARG A 116 6.98 11.69 1.89
N GLU A 117 7.74 12.46 1.12
CA GLU A 117 7.38 12.86 -0.24
C GLU A 117 7.24 11.64 -1.15
N SER A 118 8.21 10.75 -1.12
CA SER A 118 8.17 9.51 -1.92
C SER A 118 6.99 8.60 -1.55
N VAL A 119 6.63 8.53 -0.27
CA VAL A 119 5.40 7.81 0.14
C VAL A 119 4.16 8.50 -0.42
N ARG A 120 4.10 9.83 -0.38
CA ARG A 120 2.97 10.59 -0.93
C ARG A 120 2.85 10.42 -2.43
N ASP A 121 3.95 10.37 -3.14
CA ASP A 121 4.01 10.19 -4.60
C ASP A 121 3.76 8.74 -5.04
N GLY A 122 3.53 7.83 -4.09
CA GLY A 122 3.26 6.42 -4.39
C GLY A 122 4.48 5.60 -4.79
N HIS A 123 5.69 6.12 -4.58
CA HIS A 123 6.96 5.41 -4.87
C HIS A 123 7.19 4.27 -3.89
N THR A 124 6.22 3.39 -3.76
CA THR A 124 6.21 2.29 -2.79
C THR A 124 5.92 0.95 -3.45
N PHE A 125 6.35 -0.11 -2.79
CA PHE A 125 5.86 -1.46 -3.03
C PHE A 125 5.69 -2.21 -1.72
N VAL A 126 4.74 -3.15 -1.70
CA VAL A 126 4.39 -3.94 -0.52
C VAL A 126 4.90 -5.37 -0.68
N THR A 127 5.39 -5.97 0.39
CA THR A 127 5.93 -7.33 0.36
C THR A 127 5.88 -8.01 1.72
N SER A 128 5.75 -9.33 1.70
CA SER A 128 5.95 -10.21 2.85
C SER A 128 7.28 -10.96 2.81
N GLY A 129 8.13 -10.70 1.84
CA GLY A 129 9.39 -11.43 1.69
C GLY A 129 10.39 -10.73 0.78
N PRO A 130 10.38 -11.00 -0.53
CA PRO A 130 11.40 -10.51 -1.44
C PRO A 130 11.33 -8.98 -1.65
N ILE A 131 12.48 -8.39 -1.94
CA ILE A 131 12.54 -7.06 -2.52
C ILE A 131 12.18 -7.18 -3.99
N VAL A 132 11.26 -6.34 -4.46
CA VAL A 132 10.80 -6.32 -5.85
C VAL A 132 11.12 -4.96 -6.47
N GLU A 133 11.76 -4.98 -7.61
CA GLU A 133 11.98 -3.83 -8.45
C GLU A 133 11.13 -3.97 -9.70
N LEU A 134 10.38 -2.93 -10.04
CA LEU A 134 9.57 -2.86 -11.25
C LEU A 134 9.80 -1.51 -11.91
N THR A 135 10.07 -1.52 -13.22
CA THR A 135 10.10 -0.29 -14.01
C THR A 135 9.35 -0.46 -15.32
N VAL A 136 8.76 0.64 -15.80
CA VAL A 136 8.14 0.74 -17.11
C VAL A 136 8.75 1.96 -17.82
N ASN A 137 9.55 1.73 -18.87
CA ASN A 137 10.32 2.79 -19.54
C ASN A 137 11.15 3.65 -18.57
N GLU A 138 11.76 3.00 -17.57
CA GLU A 138 12.53 3.61 -16.47
C GLU A 138 11.69 4.25 -15.35
N ALA A 139 10.39 4.49 -15.56
CA ALA A 139 9.49 4.95 -14.51
C ALA A 139 9.33 3.87 -13.41
N ILE A 140 9.27 4.29 -12.16
CA ILE A 140 9.12 3.43 -10.98
C ILE A 140 7.64 3.36 -10.53
N PRO A 141 7.26 2.44 -9.62
CA PRO A 141 5.92 2.45 -9.04
C PRO A 141 5.56 3.82 -8.47
N GLY A 142 4.34 4.30 -8.75
CA GLY A 142 3.87 5.65 -8.42
C GLY A 142 3.96 6.63 -9.58
N ASP A 143 4.92 6.45 -10.48
CA ASP A 143 5.04 7.30 -11.66
C ASP A 143 3.92 7.07 -12.67
N ARG A 144 3.57 8.11 -13.37
CA ARG A 144 2.67 8.08 -14.52
C ARG A 144 3.44 8.03 -15.83
N VAL A 145 3.10 7.10 -16.69
CA VAL A 145 3.70 6.97 -18.03
C VAL A 145 2.62 7.20 -19.09
N ASP A 146 2.68 8.33 -19.76
CA ASP A 146 1.83 8.61 -20.90
C ASP A 146 2.43 8.00 -22.17
N VAL A 147 1.63 7.25 -22.92
CA VAL A 147 2.08 6.53 -24.10
C VAL A 147 1.11 6.73 -25.27
N GLU A 148 1.65 6.83 -26.46
CA GLU A 148 0.84 6.86 -27.68
C GLU A 148 0.35 5.45 -28.03
N SER A 149 -0.82 5.37 -28.64
CA SER A 149 -1.36 4.09 -29.10
C SER A 149 -0.40 3.42 -30.11
N GLY A 150 -0.08 2.15 -29.84
CA GLY A 150 0.87 1.39 -30.65
C GLY A 150 2.33 1.50 -30.24
N SER A 151 2.64 2.28 -29.20
CA SER A 151 3.98 2.34 -28.63
C SER A 151 4.37 1.03 -27.94
N THR A 152 5.67 0.76 -27.91
CA THR A 152 6.23 -0.38 -27.16
C THR A 152 6.62 0.07 -25.76
N LEU A 153 6.15 -0.67 -24.75
CA LEU A 153 6.57 -0.49 -23.36
C LEU A 153 7.68 -1.51 -23.03
N ARG A 154 8.74 -1.02 -22.41
CA ARG A 154 9.76 -1.88 -21.79
C ARG A 154 9.42 -2.05 -20.32
N ILE A 155 9.05 -3.27 -19.95
CA ILE A 155 8.78 -3.62 -18.56
C ILE A 155 9.96 -4.44 -18.03
N THR A 156 10.56 -4.00 -16.94
CA THR A 156 11.63 -4.72 -16.25
C THR A 156 11.15 -5.05 -14.84
N ALA A 157 11.25 -6.31 -14.47
CA ALA A 157 10.93 -6.77 -13.12
C ALA A 157 12.08 -7.62 -12.59
N ARG A 158 12.50 -7.34 -11.36
CA ARG A 158 13.52 -8.10 -10.62
C ARG A 158 12.97 -8.42 -9.23
N ALA A 159 13.29 -9.61 -8.73
CA ALA A 159 12.97 -10.00 -7.36
C ALA A 159 14.21 -10.58 -6.69
N GLN A 160 14.47 -10.15 -5.46
CA GLN A 160 15.56 -10.64 -4.63
C GLN A 160 15.00 -11.12 -3.28
N GLY A 161 15.11 -12.43 -3.03
CA GLY A 161 14.72 -13.04 -1.78
C GLY A 161 15.94 -13.52 -0.99
N HIS A 162 15.76 -13.72 0.31
CA HIS A 162 16.75 -14.42 1.12
C HIS A 162 16.61 -15.93 0.91
N ALA A 163 17.71 -16.66 0.78
CA ALA A 163 17.71 -18.08 0.46
C ALA A 163 16.89 -18.96 1.43
N THR A 164 16.72 -18.52 2.69
CA THR A 164 15.91 -19.21 3.69
C THR A 164 14.41 -18.93 3.59
N GLN A 165 14.01 -17.99 2.74
CA GLN A 165 12.59 -17.60 2.55
C GLN A 165 11.99 -18.20 1.28
N ILE A 166 12.79 -18.86 0.47
CA ILE A 166 12.33 -19.58 -0.72
C ILE A 166 12.28 -21.06 -0.34
N PRO A 167 11.10 -21.66 -0.14
CA PRO A 167 11.00 -23.10 0.00
C PRO A 167 11.49 -23.74 -1.31
N LEU A 168 12.41 -24.67 -1.19
CA LEU A 168 12.88 -25.50 -2.30
C LEU A 168 11.79 -26.51 -2.67
#